data_de00b9de8df1451637b6cd680d033d01
#
_entry.id   de00b9de8df1451637b6cd680d033d01
#
_cell.length_a   1.000
_cell.length_b   1.000
_cell.length_c   1.000
_cell.angle_alpha   90.00
_cell.angle_beta   90.00
_cell.angle_gamma   90.00
#
_symmetry.space_group_name_H-M   'P 1'
#
loop_
_entity.id
_entity.type
_entity.pdbx_description
1 polymer ?
#
loop_
_entity_poly.entity_id
_entity_poly.type
_entity_poly.pdbx_seq_one_letter_code
_entity_poly.pdbx_strand_id
1 'polypeptide(L)'
;GAMFMFFYDPKHKKTLPYYDSFPLIIVVDKAEGGFIGLNLHYLPIALRAKFLDALMDTTNNKKYDESTKFALSYEMLKSTSKLKYFKPCYKHYLTKHVRSKLALVPSTEWEIATFLPTASFAKASTTEIYSKSKGMI
;
A
#
# COMPACT_ATOMS: atom_id res chain seq x y z
N GLY A 1 10.17 2.02 0.22
CA GLY A 1 9.57 3.20 0.77
C GLY A 1 8.93 4.20 -0.20
N ALA A 2 9.03 3.99 -1.52
CA ALA A 2 8.36 4.89 -2.48
C ALA A 2 6.89 4.51 -2.65
N MET A 3 6.04 5.51 -2.88
CA MET A 3 4.61 5.32 -3.13
C MET A 3 4.33 5.41 -4.62
N PHE A 4 3.54 4.47 -5.14
CA PHE A 4 3.18 4.41 -6.55
C PHE A 4 1.70 4.12 -6.76
N MET A 5 1.18 4.57 -7.90
CA MET A 5 -0.12 4.18 -8.44
C MET A 5 0.07 3.58 -9.82
N PHE A 6 -0.71 2.55 -10.17
CA PHE A 6 -0.63 1.92 -11.48
C PHE A 6 -1.87 1.06 -11.75
N PHE A 7 -2.14 0.77 -13.01
CA PHE A 7 -3.17 -0.21 -13.38
C PHE A 7 -2.58 -1.61 -13.31
N TYR A 8 -3.35 -2.53 -12.75
CA TYR A 8 -2.92 -3.90 -12.51
C TYR A 8 -3.99 -4.92 -12.88
N ASP A 9 -3.59 -5.98 -13.58
CA ASP A 9 -4.43 -7.11 -13.97
C ASP A 9 -3.91 -8.39 -13.29
N PRO A 10 -4.51 -8.83 -12.16
CA PRO A 10 -3.97 -9.93 -11.34
C PRO A 10 -3.90 -11.25 -12.10
N LYS A 11 -2.88 -12.06 -11.77
CA LYS A 11 -2.66 -13.37 -12.38
C LYS A 11 -3.84 -14.32 -12.25
N HIS A 12 -4.47 -14.36 -11.10
CA HIS A 12 -5.57 -15.28 -10.78
C HIS A 12 -6.89 -14.56 -10.57
N LYS A 13 -7.17 -13.52 -11.36
CA LYS A 13 -8.36 -12.69 -11.18
C LYS A 13 -9.68 -13.47 -11.20
N LYS A 14 -9.76 -14.57 -11.95
CA LYS A 14 -10.98 -15.39 -12.05
C LYS A 14 -11.27 -16.12 -10.75
N THR A 15 -10.26 -16.49 -9.98
CA THR A 15 -10.37 -17.24 -8.73
C THR A 15 -10.24 -16.38 -7.48
N LEU A 16 -9.74 -15.15 -7.62
CA LEU A 16 -9.63 -14.22 -6.50
C LEU A 16 -11.02 -13.78 -6.03
N PRO A 17 -11.27 -13.73 -4.72
CA PRO A 17 -12.56 -13.24 -4.20
C PRO A 17 -12.78 -11.75 -4.49
N TYR A 18 -11.71 -10.96 -4.53
CA TYR A 18 -11.71 -9.55 -4.91
C TYR A 18 -10.28 -9.10 -5.22
N TYR A 19 -10.14 -7.98 -5.93
CA TYR A 19 -8.84 -7.36 -6.19
C TYR A 19 -9.00 -5.87 -6.48
N ASP A 20 -7.90 -5.12 -6.36
CA ASP A 20 -7.83 -3.70 -6.70
C ASP A 20 -7.15 -3.55 -8.06
N SER A 21 -7.85 -3.01 -9.05
CA SER A 21 -7.31 -2.82 -10.39
C SER A 21 -6.52 -1.52 -10.56
N PHE A 22 -6.53 -0.64 -9.55
CA PHE A 22 -5.74 0.59 -9.53
C PHE A 22 -5.09 0.82 -8.17
N PRO A 23 -4.08 0.00 -7.82
CA PRO A 23 -3.45 0.05 -6.49
C PRO A 23 -2.78 1.38 -6.17
N LEU A 24 -2.82 1.75 -4.89
CA LEU A 24 -1.98 2.79 -4.28
C LEU A 24 -1.07 2.09 -3.29
N ILE A 25 0.19 1.92 -3.64
CA ILE A 25 1.11 1.09 -2.87
C ILE A 25 2.33 1.83 -2.37
N ILE A 26 2.86 1.36 -1.23
CA ILE A 26 4.22 1.64 -0.80
C ILE A 26 5.02 0.36 -1.01
N VAL A 27 6.10 0.44 -1.78
CA VAL A 27 6.96 -0.73 -2.02
C VAL A 27 7.71 -1.08 -0.75
N VAL A 28 7.57 -2.32 -0.30
CA VAL A 28 8.17 -2.81 0.95
C VAL A 28 9.42 -3.65 0.67
N ASP A 29 9.37 -4.52 -0.34
CA ASP A 29 10.47 -5.42 -0.64
C ASP A 29 10.42 -5.90 -2.09
N LYS A 30 11.51 -6.50 -2.54
CA LYS A 30 11.56 -7.22 -3.82
C LYS A 30 10.97 -8.61 -3.63
N ALA A 31 10.41 -9.15 -4.70
CA ALA A 31 9.88 -10.51 -4.72
C ALA A 31 10.12 -11.13 -6.08
N GLU A 32 10.05 -12.45 -6.16
CA GLU A 32 10.23 -13.17 -7.43
C GLU A 32 9.20 -12.71 -8.48
N GLY A 33 9.70 -12.23 -9.60
CA GLY A 33 8.88 -11.73 -10.71
C GLY A 33 8.22 -10.39 -10.47
N GLY A 34 8.54 -9.69 -9.38
CA GLY A 34 7.92 -8.41 -9.06
C GLY A 34 8.36 -7.83 -7.72
N PHE A 35 7.38 -7.40 -6.94
CA PHE A 35 7.63 -6.73 -5.65
C PHE A 35 6.49 -6.96 -4.66
N ILE A 36 6.79 -6.77 -3.38
CA ILE A 36 5.77 -6.73 -2.32
C ILE A 36 5.41 -5.28 -2.07
N GLY A 37 4.12 -4.98 -2.14
CA GLY A 37 3.58 -3.65 -1.86
C GLY A 37 2.55 -3.66 -0.75
N LEU A 38 2.55 -2.60 0.04
CA LEU A 38 1.50 -2.31 1.01
C LEU A 38 0.45 -1.47 0.31
N ASN A 39 -0.71 -2.06 -0.02
CA ASN A 39 -1.79 -1.35 -0.71
C ASN A 39 -2.70 -0.65 0.30
N LEU A 40 -2.62 0.67 0.33
CA LEU A 40 -3.37 1.51 1.26
C LEU A 40 -4.89 1.45 1.03
N HIS A 41 -5.34 1.09 -0.17
CA HIS A 41 -6.77 0.97 -0.46
C HIS A 41 -7.46 -0.11 0.38
N TYR A 42 -6.72 -1.14 0.82
CA TYR A 42 -7.27 -2.19 1.69
C TYR A 42 -7.37 -1.78 3.15
N LEU A 43 -6.83 -0.62 3.50
CA LEU A 43 -6.79 -0.12 4.87
C LEU A 43 -7.91 0.90 5.09
N PRO A 44 -8.73 0.77 6.15
CA PRO A 44 -9.73 1.77 6.49
C PRO A 44 -9.11 3.16 6.67
N ILE A 45 -9.87 4.21 6.31
CA ILE A 45 -9.38 5.60 6.25
C ILE A 45 -8.75 6.07 7.57
N ALA A 46 -9.35 5.73 8.71
CA ALA A 46 -8.80 6.10 10.02
C ALA A 46 -7.41 5.50 10.27
N LEU A 47 -7.21 4.26 9.84
CA LEU A 47 -5.91 3.58 9.98
C LEU A 47 -4.89 4.10 8.96
N ARG A 48 -5.35 4.49 7.75
CA ARG A 48 -4.48 5.16 6.77
C ARG A 48 -3.91 6.45 7.34
N ALA A 49 -4.75 7.25 8.00
CA ALA A 49 -4.34 8.51 8.60
C ALA A 49 -3.24 8.30 9.64
N LYS A 50 -3.45 7.37 10.57
CA LYS A 50 -2.47 7.05 11.61
C LYS A 50 -1.15 6.53 11.04
N PHE A 51 -1.24 5.65 10.07
CA PHE A 51 -0.07 5.08 9.40
C PHE A 51 0.72 6.16 8.66
N LEU A 52 0.02 7.00 7.90
CA LEU A 52 0.65 8.06 7.12
C LEU A 52 1.33 9.09 8.03
N ASP A 53 0.68 9.50 9.11
CA ASP A 53 1.26 10.43 10.08
C ASP A 53 2.58 9.89 10.65
N ALA A 54 2.61 8.62 11.04
CA ALA A 54 3.82 7.99 11.57
C ALA A 54 4.92 7.92 10.53
N LEU A 55 4.58 7.60 9.28
CA LEU A 55 5.55 7.53 8.19
C LEU A 55 6.10 8.92 7.83
N MET A 56 5.24 9.93 7.80
CA MET A 56 5.63 11.30 7.47
C MET A 56 6.46 11.95 8.57
N ASP A 57 6.20 11.65 9.84
CA ASP A 57 7.03 12.10 10.96
C ASP A 57 8.48 11.68 10.78
N THR A 58 8.72 10.46 10.31
CA THR A 58 10.07 9.98 10.04
C THR A 58 10.64 10.62 8.78
N THR A 59 9.87 10.65 7.69
CA THR A 59 10.32 11.15 6.38
C THR A 59 10.65 12.64 6.41
N ASN A 60 9.86 13.43 7.13
CA ASN A 60 9.99 14.90 7.20
C ASN A 60 10.79 15.40 8.40
N ASN A 61 11.34 14.50 9.21
CA ASN A 61 12.08 14.91 10.41
C ASN A 61 13.47 15.42 10.05
N LYS A 62 13.69 16.71 10.24
CA LYS A 62 14.96 17.37 9.90
C LYS A 62 16.14 16.96 10.79
N LYS A 63 15.88 16.31 11.93
CA LYS A 63 16.94 15.81 12.81
C LYS A 63 17.64 14.58 12.27
N TYR A 64 17.02 13.88 11.32
CA TYR A 64 17.58 12.68 10.71
C TYR A 64 18.17 12.99 9.35
N ASP A 65 19.34 12.40 9.04
CA ASP A 65 19.87 12.41 7.68
C ASP A 65 19.06 11.45 6.78
N GLU A 66 19.30 11.50 5.46
CA GLU A 66 18.54 10.69 4.51
C GLU A 66 18.73 9.18 4.72
N SER A 67 19.94 8.76 5.10
CA SER A 67 20.24 7.35 5.40
C SER A 67 19.44 6.85 6.61
N THR A 68 19.39 7.65 7.67
CA THR A 68 18.63 7.34 8.89
C THR A 68 17.13 7.32 8.61
N LYS A 69 16.61 8.29 7.86
CA LYS A 69 15.19 8.30 7.44
C LYS A 69 14.81 7.05 6.67
N PHE A 70 15.66 6.64 5.73
CA PHE A 70 15.42 5.45 4.93
C PHE A 70 15.36 4.19 5.83
N ALA A 71 16.33 4.03 6.73
CA ALA A 71 16.38 2.89 7.64
C ALA A 71 15.16 2.83 8.57
N LEU A 72 14.76 3.95 9.16
CA LEU A 72 13.60 4.01 10.05
C LEU A 72 12.29 3.74 9.32
N SER A 73 12.13 4.29 8.11
CA SER A 73 10.94 4.05 7.29
C SER A 73 10.85 2.58 6.89
N TYR A 74 11.97 1.96 6.52
CA TYR A 74 12.01 0.56 6.16
C TYR A 74 11.66 -0.36 7.34
N GLU A 75 12.21 -0.07 8.52
CA GLU A 75 11.88 -0.82 9.73
C GLU A 75 10.41 -0.69 10.10
N MET A 76 9.85 0.51 9.99
CA MET A 76 8.44 0.74 10.25
C MET A 76 7.57 -0.07 9.30
N LEU A 77 7.87 -0.06 8.00
CA LEU A 77 7.14 -0.82 6.99
C LEU A 77 7.23 -2.33 7.26
N LYS A 78 8.40 -2.83 7.64
CA LYS A 78 8.56 -4.24 8.03
C LYS A 78 7.77 -4.60 9.27
N SER A 79 7.74 -3.72 10.27
CA SER A 79 6.99 -3.94 11.50
C SER A 79 5.50 -4.07 11.26
N THR A 80 4.94 -3.30 10.32
CA THR A 80 3.51 -3.36 10.00
C THR A 80 3.10 -4.73 9.47
N SER A 81 4.00 -5.49 8.84
CA SER A 81 3.70 -6.83 8.34
C SER A 81 3.27 -7.81 9.43
N LYS A 82 3.65 -7.53 10.68
CA LYS A 82 3.31 -8.35 11.85
C LYS A 82 1.96 -7.97 12.47
N LEU A 83 1.40 -6.82 12.08
CA LEU A 83 0.14 -6.34 12.61
C LEU A 83 -1.03 -6.91 11.81
N LYS A 84 -2.03 -7.44 12.49
CA LYS A 84 -3.18 -8.09 11.85
C LYS A 84 -3.92 -7.17 10.88
N TYR A 85 -4.06 -5.88 11.21
CA TYR A 85 -4.75 -4.90 10.38
C TYR A 85 -4.08 -4.70 9.01
N PHE A 86 -2.77 -4.87 8.95
CA PHE A 86 -2.01 -4.63 7.74
C PHE A 86 -1.82 -5.87 6.87
N LYS A 87 -2.05 -7.08 7.41
CA LYS A 87 -1.88 -8.31 6.63
C LYS A 87 -2.65 -8.32 5.31
N PRO A 88 -3.93 -7.92 5.26
CA PRO A 88 -4.66 -7.88 3.98
C PRO A 88 -4.11 -6.87 2.98
N CYS A 89 -3.32 -5.90 3.44
CA CYS A 89 -2.77 -4.84 2.60
C CYS A 89 -1.49 -5.27 1.87
N TYR A 90 -0.80 -6.31 2.37
CA TYR A 90 0.44 -6.80 1.76
C TYR A 90 0.10 -7.67 0.56
N LYS A 91 0.61 -7.27 -0.61
CA LYS A 91 0.34 -7.96 -1.88
C LYS A 91 1.64 -8.18 -2.65
N HIS A 92 1.73 -9.33 -3.30
CA HIS A 92 2.77 -9.61 -4.26
C HIS A 92 2.30 -9.18 -5.65
N TYR A 93 2.91 -8.14 -6.21
CA TYR A 93 2.61 -7.64 -7.54
C TYR A 93 3.62 -8.18 -8.55
N LEU A 94 3.12 -8.84 -9.59
CA LEU A 94 3.95 -9.36 -10.67
C LEU A 94 4.14 -8.28 -11.73
N THR A 95 5.39 -7.94 -12.03
CA THR A 95 5.73 -6.86 -12.98
C THR A 95 5.06 -7.05 -14.34
N LYS A 96 4.99 -8.29 -14.83
CA LYS A 96 4.36 -8.59 -16.13
C LYS A 96 2.86 -8.36 -16.18
N HIS A 97 2.19 -8.21 -15.03
CA HIS A 97 0.76 -7.91 -14.93
C HIS A 97 0.46 -6.43 -14.70
N VAL A 98 1.48 -5.59 -14.56
CA VAL A 98 1.33 -4.13 -14.50
C VAL A 98 0.97 -3.63 -15.91
N ARG A 99 -0.14 -2.87 -16.01
CA ARG A 99 -0.72 -2.44 -17.28
C ARG A 99 -0.52 -0.97 -17.61
N SER A 100 0.23 -0.25 -16.77
CA SER A 100 0.58 1.15 -16.99
C SER A 100 1.98 1.42 -16.48
N LYS A 101 2.46 2.65 -16.67
CA LYS A 101 3.66 3.10 -15.98
C LYS A 101 3.39 3.14 -14.47
N LEU A 102 4.42 2.90 -13.67
CA LEU A 102 4.36 3.13 -12.24
C LEU A 102 4.45 4.63 -12.00
N ALA A 103 3.33 5.26 -11.65
CA ALA A 103 3.29 6.70 -11.38
C ALA A 103 3.76 6.94 -9.95
N LEU A 104 4.93 7.57 -9.82
CA LEU A 104 5.48 7.92 -8.52
C LEU A 104 4.63 9.02 -7.87
N VAL A 105 4.23 8.80 -6.62
CA VAL A 105 3.56 9.80 -5.79
C VAL A 105 4.61 10.44 -4.87
N PRO A 106 4.99 11.70 -5.12
CA PRO A 106 5.97 12.35 -4.25
C PRO A 106 5.43 12.55 -2.84
N SER A 107 6.31 12.58 -1.84
CA SER A 107 5.93 12.66 -0.43
C SER A 107 5.05 13.87 -0.11
N THR A 108 5.20 14.96 -0.84
CA THR A 108 4.37 16.16 -0.70
C THR A 108 2.91 15.93 -1.09
N GLU A 109 2.61 14.88 -1.84
CA GLU A 109 1.26 14.54 -2.31
C GLU A 109 0.70 13.27 -1.63
N TRP A 110 1.44 12.66 -0.72
CA TRP A 110 1.00 11.42 -0.05
C TRP A 110 -0.35 11.59 0.68
N GLU A 111 -0.54 12.72 1.37
CA GLU A 111 -1.78 12.98 2.09
C GLU A 111 -2.97 13.02 1.15
N ILE A 112 -2.86 13.76 0.05
CA ILE A 112 -3.92 13.87 -0.96
C ILE A 112 -4.19 12.49 -1.57
N ALA A 113 -3.14 11.79 -2.03
CA ALA A 113 -3.29 10.48 -2.67
C ALA A 113 -3.93 9.44 -1.75
N THR A 114 -3.59 9.47 -0.45
CA THR A 114 -4.10 8.52 0.53
C THR A 114 -5.60 8.66 0.76
N PHE A 115 -6.13 9.89 0.69
CA PHE A 115 -7.53 10.14 1.01
C PHE A 115 -8.44 10.29 -0.20
N LEU A 116 -7.89 10.38 -1.42
CA LEU A 116 -8.72 10.37 -2.62
C LEU A 116 -9.37 9.00 -2.81
N PRO A 117 -10.66 8.96 -3.20
CA PRO A 117 -11.37 7.70 -3.42
C PRO A 117 -11.02 7.09 -4.77
N THR A 118 -9.74 6.72 -4.97
CA THR A 118 -9.22 6.18 -6.23
C THR A 118 -9.23 4.65 -6.29
N ALA A 119 -9.60 3.98 -5.21
CA ALA A 119 -9.67 2.52 -5.17
C ALA A 119 -10.62 1.98 -6.24
N SER A 120 -10.17 1.00 -7.01
CA SER A 120 -10.95 0.34 -8.07
C SER A 120 -11.06 -1.15 -7.77
N PHE A 121 -11.79 -1.47 -6.70
CA PHE A 121 -12.04 -2.86 -6.31
C PHE A 121 -13.00 -3.55 -7.28
N ALA A 122 -12.65 -4.78 -7.64
CA ALA A 122 -13.49 -5.66 -8.44
C ALA A 122 -14.02 -6.79 -7.55
N LYS A 123 -15.26 -7.23 -7.82
CA LYS A 123 -15.97 -8.33 -7.14
C LYS A 123 -16.40 -8.07 -5.69
N ALA A 124 -16.02 -6.93 -5.10
CA ALA A 124 -16.45 -6.55 -3.75
C ALA A 124 -16.46 -5.03 -3.62
N SER A 125 -17.31 -4.51 -2.73
CA SER A 125 -17.33 -3.08 -2.41
C SER A 125 -16.24 -2.75 -1.38
N THR A 126 -15.91 -1.47 -1.28
CA THR A 126 -14.96 -0.99 -0.26
C THR A 126 -15.41 -1.37 1.15
N THR A 127 -16.71 -1.25 1.43
CA THR A 127 -17.28 -1.63 2.73
C THR A 127 -17.08 -3.10 3.03
N GLU A 128 -17.33 -3.99 2.06
CA GLU A 128 -17.13 -5.44 2.21
C GLU A 128 -15.67 -5.77 2.50
N ILE A 129 -14.75 -5.13 1.79
CA ILE A 129 -13.31 -5.35 1.96
C ILE A 129 -12.86 -4.92 3.36
N TYR A 130 -13.32 -3.78 3.85
CA TYR A 130 -13.00 -3.31 5.19
C TYR A 130 -13.59 -4.23 6.28
N SER A 131 -14.79 -4.74 6.07
CA SER A 131 -15.43 -5.70 6.99
C SER A 131 -14.64 -7.00 7.06
N LYS A 132 -14.18 -7.53 5.93
CA LYS A 132 -13.34 -8.72 5.87
C LYS A 132 -11.99 -8.49 6.55
N SER A 133 -11.39 -7.33 6.36
CA SER A 133 -10.13 -6.97 7.04
C SER A 133 -10.31 -6.95 8.56
N LYS A 134 -11.41 -6.40 9.06
CA LYS A 134 -11.74 -6.45 10.50
C LYS A 134 -11.94 -7.88 10.98
N GLY A 135 -12.58 -8.73 10.21
CA GLY A 135 -12.81 -10.13 10.55
C GLY A 135 -11.52 -10.95 10.67
N MET A 136 -10.42 -10.51 10.05
CA MET A 136 -9.11 -11.15 10.12
C MET A 136 -8.32 -10.75 11.38
N ILE A 137 -8.85 -9.83 12.14
CA ILE A 137 -8.28 -9.31 13.37
C ILE A 137 -8.95 -10.01 14.55
#